data_e08357ebfe5183df41611c5b3218380c
#
_entry.id   e08357ebfe5183df41611c5b3218380c
#
_cell.length_a   1.000
_cell.length_b   1.000
_cell.length_c   1.000
_cell.angle_alpha   90.00
_cell.angle_beta   90.00
_cell.angle_gamma   90.00
#
_symmetry.space_group_name_H-M   'P 1'
#
loop_
_entity.id
_entity.type
_entity.pdbx_description
1 polymer ?
#
loop_
_entity_poly.entity_id
_entity_poly.type
_entity_poly.pdbx_seq_one_letter_code
_entity_poly.pdbx_strand_id
1 'polypeptide(L)'
;MAPFGSSSLLTVDLGQQYVDLFSYFRHTLLHDPSAFFYSFSKTIGGEMVGVWAYYLMSPFNLIYLLFPGQSITTGIFIVTVLKYGFAGLSFAWLLTKTQTQKGWLVPTFSTAYALMGWMVANQLNMI
;
A
#
# COMPACT_ATOMS: atom_id res chain seq x y z
N MET A 1 7.94 -0.51 16.02
CA MET A 1 7.95 -0.80 14.57
C MET A 1 8.90 0.18 13.89
N ALA A 2 9.67 -0.28 12.92
CA ALA A 2 10.48 0.64 12.15
C ALA A 2 9.56 1.65 11.42
N PRO A 3 9.88 2.98 11.39
CA PRO A 3 11.12 3.58 11.87
C PRO A 3 11.20 3.84 13.39
N PHE A 4 10.17 3.56 14.18
CA PHE A 4 10.09 3.92 15.59
C PHE A 4 10.41 2.78 16.57
N GLY A 5 10.98 1.66 16.09
CA GLY A 5 11.34 0.52 16.93
C GLY A 5 12.07 -0.58 16.14
N SER A 6 12.52 -1.62 16.84
CA SER A 6 13.26 -2.74 16.27
C SER A 6 12.40 -3.74 15.48
N SER A 7 11.06 -3.71 15.66
CA SER A 7 10.14 -4.61 14.95
C SER A 7 9.76 -4.05 13.60
N SER A 8 9.72 -4.90 12.56
CA SER A 8 9.31 -4.53 11.21
C SER A 8 7.83 -4.83 10.98
N LEU A 9 7.19 -4.08 10.05
CA LEU A 9 5.89 -4.42 9.47
C LEU A 9 5.98 -5.59 8.48
N LEU A 10 7.20 -6.00 8.12
CA LEU A 10 7.44 -7.04 7.14
C LEU A 10 7.10 -8.41 7.71
N THR A 11 5.82 -8.74 7.68
CA THR A 11 5.28 -10.03 8.12
C THR A 11 4.73 -10.80 6.94
N VAL A 12 4.82 -12.13 7.00
CA VAL A 12 4.27 -13.05 6.00
C VAL A 12 4.59 -12.59 4.56
N ASP A 13 3.59 -12.43 3.73
CA ASP A 13 3.73 -12.09 2.31
C ASP A 13 4.35 -10.71 2.07
N LEU A 14 4.12 -9.76 2.96
CA LEU A 14 4.71 -8.43 2.86
C LEU A 14 6.23 -8.48 2.87
N GLY A 15 6.82 -9.29 3.74
CA GLY A 15 8.27 -9.46 3.82
C GLY A 15 8.86 -10.39 2.74
N GLN A 16 8.08 -11.37 2.26
CA GLN A 16 8.56 -12.39 1.33
C GLN A 16 8.36 -12.04 -0.14
N GLN A 17 7.31 -11.32 -0.48
CA GLN A 17 6.92 -11.06 -1.87
C GLN A 17 6.84 -9.57 -2.22
N TYR A 18 6.14 -8.78 -1.39
CA TYR A 18 5.82 -7.41 -1.76
C TYR A 18 7.03 -6.47 -1.79
N VAL A 19 7.99 -6.66 -0.90
CA VAL A 19 9.21 -5.81 -0.87
C VAL A 19 9.99 -5.94 -2.16
N ASP A 20 10.16 -7.17 -2.65
CA ASP A 20 10.85 -7.45 -3.90
C ASP A 20 10.06 -6.90 -5.10
N LEU A 21 8.73 -7.07 -5.09
CA LEU A 21 7.85 -6.52 -6.13
C LEU A 21 7.88 -5.00 -6.17
N PHE A 22 7.89 -4.31 -5.02
CA PHE A 22 8.00 -2.85 -4.96
C PHE A 22 9.37 -2.35 -5.46
N SER A 23 10.44 -3.05 -5.08
CA SER A 23 11.79 -2.74 -5.55
C SER A 23 11.90 -2.93 -7.06
N TYR A 24 11.37 -4.02 -7.58
CA TYR A 24 11.33 -4.32 -8.99
C TYR A 24 10.48 -3.32 -9.78
N PHE A 25 9.29 -2.98 -9.28
CA PHE A 25 8.42 -1.96 -9.87
C PHE A 25 9.11 -0.61 -10.00
N ARG A 26 9.78 -0.18 -8.93
CA ARG A 26 10.57 1.05 -8.95
C ARG A 26 11.69 0.99 -9.99
N HIS A 27 12.44 -0.11 -10.01
CA HIS A 27 13.52 -0.31 -10.98
C HIS A 27 13.00 -0.26 -12.43
N THR A 28 11.92 -0.99 -12.69
CA THR A 28 11.28 -1.04 -14.02
C THR A 28 10.85 0.33 -14.50
N LEU A 29 10.15 1.10 -13.67
CA LEU A 29 9.66 2.42 -14.06
C LEU A 29 10.78 3.45 -14.26
N LEU A 30 11.88 3.36 -13.49
CA LEU A 30 12.95 4.35 -13.53
C LEU A 30 14.08 4.01 -14.50
N HIS A 31 14.35 2.72 -14.73
CA HIS A 31 15.56 2.28 -15.44
C HIS A 31 15.29 1.40 -16.65
N ASP A 32 14.23 0.59 -16.63
CA ASP A 32 13.90 -0.33 -17.72
C ASP A 32 12.38 -0.42 -17.98
N PRO A 33 11.79 0.58 -18.64
CA PRO A 33 10.35 0.58 -18.95
C PRO A 33 9.90 -0.58 -19.85
N SER A 34 10.83 -1.21 -20.59
CA SER A 34 10.51 -2.36 -21.46
C SER A 34 10.11 -3.60 -20.65
N ALA A 35 10.69 -3.78 -19.47
CA ALA A 35 10.37 -4.85 -18.55
C ALA A 35 8.98 -4.70 -17.88
N PHE A 36 8.27 -3.58 -18.12
CA PHE A 36 6.94 -3.36 -17.57
C PHE A 36 5.90 -4.36 -18.11
N PHE A 37 5.99 -4.72 -19.38
CA PHE A 37 5.03 -5.64 -20.01
C PHE A 37 5.49 -7.09 -19.92
N TYR A 38 6.78 -7.33 -20.09
CA TYR A 38 7.36 -8.66 -20.08
C TYR A 38 8.73 -8.66 -19.39
N SER A 39 8.95 -9.62 -18.51
CA SER A 39 10.23 -9.74 -17.79
C SER A 39 10.79 -11.15 -17.81
N PHE A 40 12.09 -11.26 -18.04
CA PHE A 40 12.85 -12.49 -17.88
C PHE A 40 13.20 -12.79 -16.42
N SER A 41 13.03 -11.85 -15.50
CA SER A 41 13.22 -12.07 -14.07
C SER A 41 12.10 -12.90 -13.43
N LYS A 42 10.99 -13.12 -14.15
CA LYS A 42 9.89 -13.99 -13.73
C LYS A 42 10.15 -15.41 -14.23
N THR A 43 10.81 -16.24 -13.42
CA THR A 43 11.17 -17.64 -13.78
C THR A 43 11.91 -17.75 -15.13
N ILE A 44 11.26 -18.30 -16.15
CA ILE A 44 11.77 -18.42 -17.53
C ILE A 44 11.34 -17.26 -18.44
N GLY A 45 10.80 -16.20 -17.86
CA GLY A 45 10.18 -15.09 -18.56
C GLY A 45 8.66 -15.18 -18.55
N GLY A 46 8.01 -14.02 -18.49
CA GLY A 46 6.55 -13.97 -18.48
C GLY A 46 5.99 -12.56 -18.52
N GLU A 47 4.70 -12.52 -18.79
CA GLU A 47 3.90 -11.31 -18.78
C GLU A 47 3.81 -10.75 -17.34
N MET A 48 4.00 -9.43 -17.24
CA MET A 48 4.05 -8.73 -15.95
C MET A 48 2.79 -7.92 -15.65
N VAL A 49 1.93 -7.66 -16.65
CA VAL A 49 0.72 -6.83 -16.48
C VAL A 49 -0.21 -7.40 -15.42
N GLY A 50 -0.40 -8.72 -15.38
CA GLY A 50 -1.19 -9.38 -14.35
C GLY A 50 -0.62 -9.20 -12.94
N VAL A 51 0.70 -9.25 -12.81
CA VAL A 51 1.39 -9.01 -11.53
C VAL A 51 1.22 -7.56 -11.07
N TRP A 52 1.41 -6.61 -12.00
CA TRP A 52 1.18 -5.21 -11.71
C TRP A 52 -0.27 -4.94 -11.31
N ALA A 53 -1.23 -5.45 -12.07
CA ALA A 53 -2.65 -5.26 -11.80
C ALA A 53 -3.07 -5.81 -10.43
N TYR A 54 -2.56 -6.97 -10.07
CA TYR A 54 -2.92 -7.61 -8.81
C TYR A 54 -2.24 -6.97 -7.59
N TYR A 55 -0.93 -6.67 -7.69
CA TYR A 55 -0.14 -6.26 -6.53
C TYR A 55 0.12 -4.75 -6.45
N LEU A 56 0.19 -4.04 -7.58
CA LEU A 56 0.84 -2.73 -7.64
C LEU A 56 0.00 -1.59 -8.23
N MET A 57 -1.21 -1.86 -8.75
CA MET A 57 -2.05 -0.84 -9.41
C MET A 57 -2.70 0.17 -8.46
N SER A 58 -2.39 0.14 -7.17
CA SER A 58 -2.82 1.19 -6.27
C SER A 58 -2.08 2.51 -6.57
N PRO A 59 -2.77 3.64 -6.71
CA PRO A 59 -2.12 4.94 -6.94
C PRO A 59 -1.15 5.33 -5.80
N PHE A 60 -1.37 4.82 -4.60
CA PHE A 60 -0.45 5.02 -3.48
C PHE A 60 0.90 4.34 -3.68
N ASN A 61 0.98 3.32 -4.51
CA ASN A 61 2.23 2.60 -4.76
C ASN A 61 3.23 3.45 -5.59
N LEU A 62 2.77 4.49 -6.29
CA LEU A 62 3.65 5.46 -6.92
C LEU A 62 4.55 6.20 -5.92
N ILE A 63 4.15 6.25 -4.66
CA ILE A 63 4.96 6.84 -3.58
C ILE A 63 6.26 6.06 -3.38
N TYR A 64 6.28 4.75 -3.68
CA TYR A 64 7.51 3.94 -3.59
C TYR A 64 8.61 4.39 -4.55
N LEU A 65 8.29 5.10 -5.62
CA LEU A 65 9.29 5.68 -6.52
C LEU A 65 10.22 6.68 -5.81
N LEU A 66 9.72 7.33 -4.76
CA LEU A 66 10.47 8.30 -3.96
C LEU A 66 11.43 7.63 -2.96
N PHE A 67 11.26 6.34 -2.68
CA PHE A 67 12.04 5.63 -1.68
C PHE A 67 13.00 4.64 -2.36
N PRO A 68 14.34 4.82 -2.22
CA PRO A 68 15.31 3.84 -2.67
C PRO A 68 15.21 2.53 -1.87
N GLY A 69 15.73 1.42 -2.41
CA GLY A 69 15.57 0.09 -1.83
C GLY A 69 15.88 -0.03 -0.34
N GLN A 70 16.88 0.70 0.16
CA GLN A 70 17.22 0.73 1.59
C GLN A 70 16.16 1.39 2.47
N SER A 71 15.33 2.28 1.91
CA SER A 71 14.29 3.02 2.63
C SER A 71 12.87 2.54 2.31
N ILE A 72 12.73 1.43 1.59
CA ILE A 72 11.42 0.93 1.13
C ILE A 72 10.50 0.59 2.31
N THR A 73 11.05 0.10 3.42
CA THR A 73 10.28 -0.19 4.64
C THR A 73 9.63 1.08 5.22
N THR A 74 10.33 2.21 5.15
CA THR A 74 9.77 3.51 5.53
C THR A 74 8.67 3.93 4.56
N GLY A 75 8.87 3.70 3.27
CA GLY A 75 7.85 3.92 2.24
C GLY A 75 6.58 3.10 2.50
N ILE A 76 6.71 1.82 2.83
CA ILE A 76 5.59 0.94 3.18
C ILE A 76 4.83 1.50 4.38
N PHE A 77 5.52 1.92 5.43
CA PHE A 77 4.88 2.53 6.59
C PHE A 77 4.08 3.79 6.23
N ILE A 78 4.68 4.69 5.45
CA ILE A 78 4.02 5.94 5.01
C ILE A 78 2.79 5.64 4.16
N VAL A 79 2.91 4.75 3.17
CA VAL A 79 1.79 4.35 2.32
C VAL A 79 0.66 3.72 3.13
N THR A 80 1.00 2.88 4.11
CA THR A 80 0.02 2.27 5.01
C THR A 80 -0.74 3.33 5.79
N VAL A 81 -0.04 4.27 6.43
CA VAL A 81 -0.68 5.37 7.18
C VAL A 81 -1.57 6.23 6.27
N LEU A 82 -1.11 6.53 5.05
CA LEU A 82 -1.91 7.28 4.08
C LEU A 82 -3.19 6.52 3.68
N LYS A 83 -3.10 5.21 3.42
CA LYS A 83 -4.28 4.40 3.10
C LYS A 83 -5.33 4.43 4.23
N TYR A 84 -4.89 4.28 5.49
CA TYR A 84 -5.80 4.43 6.64
C TYR A 84 -6.41 5.83 6.72
N GLY A 85 -5.61 6.86 6.55
CA GLY A 85 -6.08 8.24 6.55
C GLY A 85 -7.13 8.50 5.47
N PHE A 86 -6.85 8.07 4.24
CA PHE A 86 -7.79 8.21 3.12
C PHE A 86 -9.05 7.35 3.29
N ALA A 87 -8.96 6.15 3.87
CA ALA A 87 -10.13 5.33 4.19
C ALA A 87 -11.05 6.06 5.19
N GLY A 88 -10.49 6.61 6.26
CA GLY A 88 -11.24 7.41 7.23
C GLY A 88 -11.84 8.68 6.61
N LEU A 89 -11.07 9.42 5.81
CA LEU A 89 -11.55 10.63 5.14
C LEU A 89 -12.67 10.34 4.14
N SER A 90 -12.54 9.29 3.33
CA SER A 90 -13.58 8.93 2.36
C SER A 90 -14.88 8.52 3.05
N PHE A 91 -14.78 7.80 4.17
CA PHE A 91 -15.94 7.43 4.96
C PHE A 91 -16.57 8.65 5.67
N ALA A 92 -15.75 9.56 6.20
CA ALA A 92 -16.23 10.83 6.77
C ALA A 92 -16.98 11.66 5.72
N TRP A 93 -16.43 11.74 4.51
CA TRP A 93 -17.07 12.44 3.41
C TRP A 93 -18.41 11.79 3.02
N LEU A 94 -18.47 10.46 2.93
CA LEU A 94 -19.69 9.72 2.69
C LEU A 94 -20.76 10.05 3.76
N LEU A 95 -20.41 9.98 5.04
CA LEU A 95 -21.31 10.29 6.14
C LEU A 95 -21.85 11.73 6.07
N THR A 96 -20.99 12.68 5.76
CA THR A 96 -21.40 14.09 5.66
C THR A 96 -22.32 14.37 4.47
N LYS A 97 -22.23 13.58 3.40
CA LYS A 97 -23.04 13.74 2.19
C LYS A 97 -24.36 12.95 2.25
N THR A 98 -24.36 11.77 2.87
CA THR A 98 -25.53 10.89 2.89
C THR A 98 -26.35 11.02 4.17
N GLN A 99 -25.72 11.40 5.28
CA GLN A 99 -26.35 11.56 6.57
C GLN A 99 -26.46 13.04 6.93
N THR A 100 -27.58 13.43 7.50
CA THR A 100 -27.79 14.79 8.02
C THR A 100 -27.01 15.04 9.32
N GLN A 101 -26.33 14.02 9.81
CA GLN A 101 -25.56 14.06 11.06
C GLN A 101 -24.30 14.93 10.89
N LYS A 102 -24.17 15.89 11.78
CA LYS A 102 -23.00 16.75 11.90
C LYS A 102 -22.47 16.67 13.33
N GLY A 103 -21.18 16.91 13.50
CA GLY A 103 -20.55 16.92 14.81
C GLY A 103 -19.62 15.72 15.06
N TRP A 104 -19.43 15.38 16.32
CA TRP A 104 -18.45 14.39 16.76
C TRP A 104 -18.70 12.94 16.30
N LEU A 105 -19.92 12.61 15.89
CA LEU A 105 -20.25 11.27 15.38
C LEU A 105 -19.51 10.95 14.08
N VAL A 106 -19.31 11.94 13.20
CA VAL A 106 -18.60 11.73 11.93
C VAL A 106 -17.16 11.26 12.14
N PRO A 107 -16.30 11.99 12.88
CA PRO A 107 -14.93 11.53 13.11
C PRO A 107 -14.88 10.23 13.91
N THR A 108 -15.79 10.00 14.86
CA THR A 108 -15.84 8.75 15.64
C THR A 108 -16.07 7.54 14.75
N PHE A 109 -17.12 7.55 13.92
CA PHE A 109 -17.40 6.43 13.01
C PHE A 109 -16.36 6.29 11.92
N SER A 110 -15.79 7.39 11.43
CA SER A 110 -14.73 7.33 10.41
C SER A 110 -13.45 6.73 10.95
N THR A 111 -13.09 7.03 12.18
CA THR A 111 -11.94 6.41 12.86
C THR A 111 -12.20 4.93 13.12
N ALA A 112 -13.39 4.57 13.62
CA ALA A 112 -13.78 3.18 13.82
C ALA A 112 -13.75 2.38 12.51
N TYR A 113 -14.19 2.95 11.39
CA TYR A 113 -14.11 2.33 10.07
C TYR A 113 -12.66 2.13 9.63
N ALA A 114 -11.83 3.17 9.70
CA ALA A 114 -10.44 3.10 9.28
C ALA A 114 -9.61 2.09 10.08
N LEU A 115 -9.89 1.94 11.38
CA LEU A 115 -9.16 1.07 12.30
C LEU A 115 -9.88 -0.26 12.59
N MET A 116 -10.88 -0.63 11.79
CA MET A 116 -11.55 -1.91 12.01
C MET A 116 -10.59 -3.10 11.83
N GLY A 117 -10.79 -4.16 12.60
CA GLY A 117 -9.89 -5.31 12.65
C GLY A 117 -9.63 -5.97 11.29
N TRP A 118 -10.64 -6.00 10.40
CA TRP A 118 -10.48 -6.51 9.04
C TRP A 118 -9.46 -5.68 8.22
N MET A 119 -9.54 -4.35 8.30
CA MET A 119 -8.58 -3.46 7.62
C MET A 119 -7.16 -3.68 8.14
N VAL A 120 -7.00 -3.78 9.46
CA VAL A 120 -5.70 -4.02 10.08
C VAL A 120 -5.13 -5.39 9.65
N ALA A 121 -5.92 -6.45 9.71
CA ALA A 121 -5.48 -7.79 9.33
C ALA A 121 -5.09 -7.87 7.86
N ASN A 122 -5.90 -7.32 6.96
CA ASN A 122 -5.60 -7.36 5.52
C ASN A 122 -4.46 -6.44 5.12
N GLN A 123 -4.31 -5.30 5.79
CA GLN A 123 -3.21 -4.38 5.49
C GLN A 123 -1.84 -4.96 5.85
N LEU A 124 -1.77 -5.83 6.85
CA LEU A 124 -0.52 -6.50 7.24
C LEU A 124 -0.20 -7.73 6.38
N ASN A 125 -1.20 -8.36 5.78
CA ASN A 125 -1.03 -9.57 4.97
C ASN A 125 -1.11 -9.29 3.47
N MET A 126 -1.97 -8.37 3.07
CA MET A 126 -2.21 -8.01 1.67
C MET A 126 -2.32 -6.49 1.60
N ILE A 127 -1.38 -5.87 1.06
CA ILE A 127 -1.40 -4.39 0.95
C ILE A 127 -2.43 -3.90 -0.06
#